data_f80ed12353fd5e4bf81df82859129eff
#
_entry.id   f80ed12353fd5e4bf81df82859129eff
#
_cell.length_a   1.000
_cell.length_b   1.000
_cell.length_c   1.000
_cell.angle_alpha   90.00
_cell.angle_beta   90.00
_cell.angle_gamma   90.00
#
_symmetry.space_group_name_H-M   'P 1'
#
loop_
_entity.id
_entity.type
_entity.pdbx_description
1 polymer ?
#
loop_
_entity_poly.entity_id
_entity_poly.type
_entity_poly.pdbx_seq_one_letter_code
_entity_poly.pdbx_strand_id
1 'polypeptide(L)'
;MEAVQSELSAMRAAMDAMNARIEELEGELARTRSAAANEAVPAEAVPTERADIAVAQAAAAPAEEAPQTAIAWNGGPELSHPDGWSFGVSGRLNYDAAYIDAPKSTGRDEGFSSGSRRLRVEFEGEVPGNFGYDLGIEVGSGEAVVMDATISHRSGPVTFMVGQHNTFQSMEELSSSLHTSFIERAAFTDAFVFERRVGVSAQYFEDDFVVQGGLFTDNIEALDNRNEGGDLRIAYTPKAGNTQLHVGGSVHYTDLDGLTENLRYSQRPLARPPRTRFVDTGVFSADSETGIGAEAAAIFGRLHVAGEAFWQHVERTDFADPTFFGGYAEIGYFLTPGDRRGYKKGVFERIRPANPLNEGGFGALQFNLRYDYLDLQEADITGGEQNLYGASLVWTPTDHTR
;
A
#
# COMPACT_ATOMS: atom_id res chain seq x y z
N MET A 1 -25.59 30.05 -4.80
CA MET A 1 -24.87 31.02 -3.96
C MET A 1 -25.25 30.90 -2.48
N GLU A 2 -26.54 30.80 -2.13
CA GLU A 2 -26.98 30.64 -0.71
C GLU A 2 -26.44 29.36 -0.03
N ALA A 3 -26.42 28.22 -0.73
CA ALA A 3 -25.90 26.96 -0.17
C ALA A 3 -24.41 27.05 0.19
N VAL A 4 -23.58 27.63 -0.70
CA VAL A 4 -22.14 27.83 -0.45
C VAL A 4 -21.89 28.81 0.70
N GLN A 5 -22.71 29.82 0.85
CA GLN A 5 -22.63 30.75 1.99
C GLN A 5 -23.02 30.06 3.30
N SER A 6 -24.02 29.18 3.30
CA SER A 6 -24.41 28.36 4.44
C SER A 6 -23.29 27.42 4.88
N GLU A 7 -22.65 26.71 3.93
CA GLU A 7 -21.52 25.82 4.21
C GLU A 7 -20.30 26.56 4.75
N LEU A 8 -19.98 27.73 4.17
CA LEU A 8 -18.90 28.58 4.66
C LEU A 8 -19.15 29.08 6.10
N SER A 9 -20.39 29.40 6.42
CA SER A 9 -20.75 29.82 7.80
C SER A 9 -20.66 28.67 8.81
N ALA A 10 -21.08 27.45 8.39
CA ALA A 10 -20.96 26.23 9.21
C ALA A 10 -19.49 25.85 9.44
N MET A 11 -18.66 25.97 8.41
CA MET A 11 -17.23 25.67 8.51
C MET A 11 -16.51 26.69 9.43
N ARG A 12 -16.87 27.96 9.37
CA ARG A 12 -16.33 28.97 10.30
C ARG A 12 -16.74 28.69 11.74
N ALA A 13 -18.01 28.35 11.99
CA ALA A 13 -18.48 28.00 13.32
C ALA A 13 -17.77 26.75 13.88
N ALA A 14 -17.49 25.76 13.04
CA ALA A 14 -16.71 24.58 13.42
C ALA A 14 -15.24 24.92 13.74
N MET A 15 -14.61 25.81 12.99
CA MET A 15 -13.25 26.29 13.28
C MET A 15 -13.18 27.06 14.60
N ASP A 16 -14.16 27.93 14.86
CA ASP A 16 -14.23 28.70 16.10
C ASP A 16 -14.43 27.77 17.31
N ALA A 17 -15.26 26.72 17.18
CA ALA A 17 -15.45 25.73 18.23
C ALA A 17 -14.18 24.92 18.49
N MET A 18 -13.42 24.58 17.42
CA MET A 18 -12.15 23.86 17.54
C MET A 18 -11.08 24.72 18.22
N ASN A 19 -10.98 25.98 17.87
CA ASN A 19 -10.05 26.92 18.51
C ASN A 19 -10.37 27.11 20.02
N ALA A 20 -11.64 27.24 20.37
CA ALA A 20 -12.07 27.33 21.77
C ALA A 20 -11.68 26.04 22.56
N ARG A 21 -11.77 24.86 21.92
CA ARG A 21 -11.36 23.60 22.55
C ARG A 21 -9.85 23.48 22.72
N ILE A 22 -9.07 24.02 21.78
CA ILE A 22 -7.61 24.10 21.89
C ILE A 22 -7.21 24.97 23.07
N GLU A 23 -7.80 26.18 23.23
CA GLU A 23 -7.52 27.08 24.37
C GLU A 23 -7.89 26.42 25.71
N GLU A 24 -8.99 25.69 25.77
CA GLU A 24 -9.40 24.95 26.96
C GLU A 24 -8.37 23.88 27.34
N LEU A 25 -7.92 23.07 26.36
CA LEU A 25 -6.91 22.02 26.56
C LEU A 25 -5.54 22.60 26.96
N GLU A 26 -5.13 23.70 26.37
CA GLU A 26 -3.91 24.43 26.78
C GLU A 26 -4.00 24.93 28.21
N GLY A 27 -5.14 25.43 28.62
CA GLY A 27 -5.43 25.82 29.98
C GLY A 27 -5.38 24.65 30.99
N GLU A 28 -5.92 23.50 30.64
CA GLU A 28 -5.84 22.26 31.44
C GLU A 28 -4.38 21.75 31.55
N LEU A 29 -3.63 21.79 30.46
CA LEU A 29 -2.23 21.38 30.43
C LEU A 29 -1.36 22.29 31.32
N ALA A 30 -1.62 23.61 31.29
CA ALA A 30 -0.92 24.57 32.14
C ALA A 30 -1.22 24.36 33.64
N ARG A 31 -2.48 24.05 34.00
CA ARG A 31 -2.86 23.68 35.36
C ARG A 31 -2.20 22.40 35.86
N THR A 32 -2.17 21.37 35.02
CA THR A 32 -1.52 20.08 35.34
C THR A 32 -0.02 20.24 35.55
N ARG A 33 0.65 21.04 34.71
CA ARG A 33 2.07 21.37 34.87
C ARG A 33 2.34 22.17 36.13
N SER A 34 1.47 23.11 36.49
CA SER A 34 1.60 23.89 37.72
C SER A 34 1.35 23.06 38.99
N ALA A 35 0.42 22.09 38.92
CA ALA A 35 0.17 21.13 40.00
C ALA A 35 1.38 20.25 40.25
N ALA A 36 1.97 19.69 39.17
CA ALA A 36 3.19 18.86 39.25
C ALA A 36 4.41 19.64 39.76
N ALA A 37 4.52 20.95 39.47
CA ALA A 37 5.59 21.80 39.98
C ALA A 37 5.44 22.14 41.48
N ASN A 38 4.20 22.13 42.00
CA ASN A 38 3.91 22.41 43.43
C ASN A 38 4.00 21.16 44.34
N GLU A 39 4.09 19.95 43.77
CA GLU A 39 4.29 18.71 44.53
C GLU A 39 5.78 18.40 44.84
N ALA A 40 6.71 19.21 44.39
CA ALA A 40 8.11 19.10 44.76
C ALA A 40 8.28 19.57 46.21
N VAL A 41 8.32 18.63 47.15
CA VAL A 41 8.54 18.83 48.59
C VAL A 41 9.87 19.52 48.83
N PRO A 42 9.92 20.61 49.69
CA PRO A 42 11.19 21.22 50.08
C PRO A 42 11.99 20.29 50.98
N ALA A 43 13.23 20.07 50.63
CA ALA A 43 14.15 19.36 51.49
C ALA A 43 14.45 20.17 52.79
N GLU A 44 13.95 19.69 53.91
CA GLU A 44 14.26 20.22 55.26
C GLU A 44 15.72 20.01 55.60
N ALA A 45 16.41 21.05 55.99
CA ALA A 45 17.78 21.04 56.44
C ALA A 45 17.92 20.38 57.85
N VAL A 46 18.66 19.31 57.96
CA VAL A 46 19.00 18.68 59.24
C VAL A 46 20.46 19.07 59.65
N PRO A 47 20.69 19.42 60.93
CA PRO A 47 21.97 19.97 61.40
C PRO A 47 23.09 18.89 61.45
N THR A 48 24.27 19.34 61.14
CA THR A 48 25.52 18.56 61.14
C THR A 48 25.93 18.22 62.57
N GLU A 49 25.97 16.94 62.91
CA GLU A 49 26.75 16.43 64.04
C GLU A 49 27.74 15.37 63.51
N ARG A 50 29.05 15.63 63.76
CA ARG A 50 30.13 14.75 63.34
C ARG A 50 30.18 13.49 64.22
N ALA A 51 30.06 12.34 63.62
CA ALA A 51 30.56 11.10 64.19
C ALA A 51 31.27 10.31 63.06
N ASP A 52 32.55 10.10 63.26
CA ASP A 52 33.39 9.27 62.41
C ASP A 52 32.93 7.81 62.51
N ILE A 53 32.27 7.29 61.50
CA ILE A 53 32.05 5.86 61.32
C ILE A 53 32.50 5.53 59.89
N ALA A 54 33.48 4.61 59.80
CA ALA A 54 33.95 4.05 58.54
C ALA A 54 32.78 3.37 57.81
N VAL A 55 32.30 4.02 56.77
CA VAL A 55 31.27 3.43 55.88
C VAL A 55 32.00 2.56 54.89
N ALA A 56 31.80 1.25 54.99
CA ALA A 56 32.07 0.33 53.89
C ALA A 56 31.28 0.76 52.69
N GLN A 57 31.97 1.11 51.62
CA GLN A 57 31.39 1.47 50.33
C GLN A 57 30.73 0.20 49.74
N ALA A 58 29.44 -0.01 50.03
CA ALA A 58 28.64 -0.92 49.27
C ALA A 58 28.50 -0.29 47.87
N ALA A 59 29.13 -0.92 46.88
CA ALA A 59 28.93 -0.56 45.48
C ALA A 59 27.41 -0.65 45.19
N ALA A 60 26.78 0.50 45.00
CA ALA A 60 25.42 0.54 44.49
C ALA A 60 25.44 -0.20 43.16
N ALA A 61 24.64 -1.26 43.06
CA ALA A 61 24.35 -1.88 41.78
C ALA A 61 23.82 -0.79 40.83
N PRO A 62 24.26 -0.76 39.57
CA PRO A 62 23.70 0.21 38.62
C PRO A 62 22.18 0.07 38.66
N ALA A 63 21.50 1.19 38.89
CA ALA A 63 20.04 1.24 38.77
C ALA A 63 19.72 0.78 37.35
N GLU A 64 18.96 -0.28 37.23
CA GLU A 64 18.42 -0.70 35.95
C GLU A 64 17.63 0.51 35.37
N GLU A 65 18.12 1.07 34.28
CA GLU A 65 17.42 2.16 33.61
C GLU A 65 16.03 1.64 33.21
N ALA A 66 14.98 2.36 33.60
CA ALA A 66 13.63 2.02 33.21
C ALA A 66 13.53 1.94 31.68
N PRO A 67 12.81 0.97 31.14
CA PRO A 67 12.66 0.83 29.70
C PRO A 67 12.14 2.13 29.08
N GLN A 68 12.85 2.63 28.07
CA GLN A 68 12.55 3.91 27.44
C GLN A 68 11.97 3.69 26.06
N THR A 69 11.01 4.55 25.66
CA THR A 69 10.49 4.59 24.30
C THR A 69 11.59 5.03 23.34
N ALA A 70 11.90 4.21 22.37
CA ALA A 70 12.80 4.56 21.28
C ALA A 70 12.03 5.33 20.19
N ILE A 71 12.71 6.33 19.61
CA ILE A 71 12.20 7.09 18.46
C ILE A 71 13.13 6.80 17.30
N ALA A 72 12.57 6.32 16.19
CA ALA A 72 13.28 6.04 14.95
C ALA A 72 12.64 6.80 13.79
N TRP A 73 13.35 6.85 12.66
CA TRP A 73 12.84 7.38 11.40
C TRP A 73 12.98 6.29 10.31
N ASN A 74 11.84 5.84 9.79
CA ASN A 74 11.78 4.83 8.74
C ASN A 74 10.84 5.28 7.60
N GLY A 75 11.14 6.44 7.00
CA GLY A 75 10.24 7.12 6.06
C GLY A 75 9.14 7.95 6.73
N GLY A 76 9.04 7.86 8.04
CA GLY A 76 8.18 8.58 8.95
C GLY A 76 8.63 8.37 10.39
N PRO A 77 8.08 9.10 11.37
CA PRO A 77 8.36 8.89 12.79
C PRO A 77 7.79 7.54 13.26
N GLU A 78 8.62 6.76 13.92
CA GLU A 78 8.27 5.49 14.53
C GLU A 78 8.64 5.52 16.03
N LEU A 79 7.68 5.19 16.87
CA LEU A 79 7.84 5.01 18.31
C LEU A 79 7.81 3.52 18.62
N SER A 80 8.74 3.02 19.41
CA SER A 80 8.73 1.63 19.90
C SER A 80 9.12 1.54 21.36
N HIS A 81 8.57 0.56 22.06
CA HIS A 81 8.84 0.34 23.48
C HIS A 81 9.21 -1.11 23.75
N PRO A 82 10.12 -1.39 24.68
CA PRO A 82 10.52 -2.76 25.06
C PRO A 82 9.37 -3.65 25.53
N ASP A 83 8.26 -3.08 25.98
CA ASP A 83 7.04 -3.83 26.35
C ASP A 83 6.29 -4.41 25.14
N GLY A 84 6.81 -4.19 23.92
CA GLY A 84 6.29 -4.81 22.70
C GLY A 84 5.18 -4.03 22.00
N TRP A 85 5.04 -2.74 22.27
CA TRP A 85 4.18 -1.88 21.43
C TRP A 85 4.99 -0.96 20.53
N SER A 86 4.44 -0.66 19.37
CA SER A 86 4.97 0.37 18.46
C SER A 86 3.84 1.18 17.81
N PHE A 87 4.21 2.37 17.35
CA PHE A 87 3.33 3.25 16.59
C PHE A 87 4.16 3.99 15.54
N GLY A 88 3.81 3.83 14.29
CA GLY A 88 4.43 4.50 13.15
C GLY A 88 3.41 5.35 12.40
N VAL A 89 3.88 6.47 11.85
CA VAL A 89 3.14 7.27 10.89
C VAL A 89 3.99 7.40 9.65
N SER A 90 3.46 7.00 8.52
CA SER A 90 4.11 7.16 7.23
C SER A 90 3.15 7.78 6.21
N GLY A 91 3.64 8.05 5.02
CA GLY A 91 2.80 8.57 3.97
C GLY A 91 3.50 8.60 2.63
N ARG A 92 2.71 8.91 1.59
CA ARG A 92 3.25 9.07 0.24
C ARG A 92 2.56 10.20 -0.50
N LEU A 93 3.35 10.88 -1.30
CA LEU A 93 2.88 11.84 -2.27
C LEU A 93 3.37 11.41 -3.66
N ASN A 94 2.44 11.13 -4.57
CA ASN A 94 2.72 10.96 -5.99
C ASN A 94 2.01 12.07 -6.75
N TYR A 95 2.76 12.81 -7.56
CA TYR A 95 2.23 13.82 -8.48
C TYR A 95 2.60 13.43 -9.91
N ASP A 96 1.60 13.27 -10.74
CA ASP A 96 1.76 12.83 -12.12
C ASP A 96 1.49 13.98 -13.10
N ALA A 97 2.22 13.97 -14.19
CA ALA A 97 1.95 14.79 -15.38
C ALA A 97 2.02 13.88 -16.61
N ALA A 98 1.05 14.00 -17.49
CA ALA A 98 0.94 13.20 -18.69
C ALA A 98 0.58 14.05 -19.90
N TYR A 99 1.07 13.65 -21.06
CA TYR A 99 0.59 14.13 -22.35
C TYR A 99 0.13 12.93 -23.18
N ILE A 100 -1.12 12.96 -23.61
CA ILE A 100 -1.71 11.90 -24.44
C ILE A 100 -2.09 12.50 -25.77
N ASP A 101 -1.52 11.93 -26.83
CA ASP A 101 -1.88 12.22 -28.21
C ASP A 101 -2.74 11.07 -28.74
N ALA A 102 -4.03 11.32 -28.89
CA ALA A 102 -4.99 10.33 -29.38
C ALA A 102 -5.40 10.65 -30.82
N PRO A 103 -5.57 9.65 -31.70
CA PRO A 103 -6.09 9.86 -33.04
C PRO A 103 -7.47 10.55 -32.99
N LYS A 104 -7.69 11.53 -33.88
CA LYS A 104 -8.96 12.27 -33.96
C LYS A 104 -10.19 11.36 -34.16
N SER A 105 -9.99 10.16 -34.74
CA SER A 105 -11.01 9.14 -34.90
C SER A 105 -11.59 8.62 -33.59
N THR A 106 -10.85 8.75 -32.48
CA THR A 106 -11.34 8.38 -31.14
C THR A 106 -12.38 9.37 -30.60
N GLY A 107 -12.48 10.57 -31.19
CA GLY A 107 -13.32 11.67 -30.68
C GLY A 107 -12.81 12.27 -29.36
N ARG A 108 -11.56 11.96 -28.97
CA ARG A 108 -10.95 12.35 -27.69
C ARG A 108 -9.71 13.19 -27.96
N ASP A 109 -9.65 14.34 -27.31
CA ASP A 109 -8.48 15.25 -27.34
C ASP A 109 -7.96 15.36 -25.90
N GLU A 110 -7.04 14.49 -25.55
CA GLU A 110 -6.57 14.34 -24.17
C GLU A 110 -5.52 15.40 -23.82
N GLY A 111 -4.54 15.64 -24.68
CA GLY A 111 -3.49 16.63 -24.50
C GLY A 111 -2.70 16.46 -23.20
N PHE A 112 -2.33 17.60 -22.61
CA PHE A 112 -1.60 17.64 -21.32
C PHE A 112 -2.58 17.62 -20.13
N SER A 113 -2.23 16.80 -19.15
CA SER A 113 -2.94 16.72 -17.87
C SER A 113 -1.95 16.48 -16.72
N SER A 114 -2.29 16.97 -15.54
CA SER A 114 -1.48 16.69 -14.33
C SER A 114 -2.36 16.67 -13.08
N GLY A 115 -1.87 16.03 -12.02
CA GLY A 115 -2.60 15.97 -10.76
C GLY A 115 -1.95 15.10 -9.71
N SER A 116 -2.44 15.19 -8.50
CA SER A 116 -2.08 14.26 -7.42
C SER A 116 -2.61 12.87 -7.78
N ARG A 117 -1.69 11.90 -7.87
CA ARG A 117 -2.05 10.50 -8.13
C ARG A 117 -2.35 9.75 -6.85
N ARG A 118 -1.53 10.00 -5.81
CA ARG A 118 -1.70 9.45 -4.47
C ARG A 118 -1.26 10.48 -3.44
N LEU A 119 -2.10 10.69 -2.47
CA LEU A 119 -1.78 11.42 -1.25
C LEU A 119 -2.31 10.58 -0.10
N ARG A 120 -1.43 9.76 0.51
CA ARG A 120 -1.82 8.76 1.49
C ARG A 120 -1.11 9.00 2.82
N VAL A 121 -1.83 8.76 3.90
CA VAL A 121 -1.30 8.67 5.26
C VAL A 121 -1.56 7.26 5.77
N GLU A 122 -0.55 6.66 6.38
CA GLU A 122 -0.58 5.30 6.91
C GLU A 122 -0.19 5.33 8.39
N PHE A 123 -0.96 4.65 9.22
CA PHE A 123 -0.73 4.44 10.66
C PHE A 123 -0.56 2.94 10.88
N GLU A 124 0.59 2.54 11.39
CA GLU A 124 0.89 1.14 11.63
C GLU A 124 1.54 0.94 12.98
N GLY A 125 1.44 -0.26 13.53
CA GLY A 125 2.13 -0.58 14.77
C GLY A 125 1.82 -1.96 15.29
N GLU A 126 2.44 -2.25 16.44
CA GLU A 126 2.25 -3.50 17.17
C GLU A 126 1.72 -3.22 18.57
N VAL A 127 0.99 -4.17 19.14
CA VAL A 127 0.62 -4.19 20.55
C VAL A 127 1.07 -5.52 21.16
N PRO A 128 1.29 -5.60 22.49
CA PRO A 128 1.74 -6.81 23.14
C PRO A 128 0.90 -8.04 22.79
N GLY A 129 1.56 -9.19 22.62
CA GLY A 129 0.92 -10.43 22.23
C GLY A 129 0.96 -10.74 20.74
N ASN A 130 1.90 -10.13 20.01
CA ASN A 130 2.11 -10.31 18.55
C ASN A 130 0.93 -9.84 17.68
N PHE A 131 0.13 -8.91 18.18
CA PHE A 131 -0.90 -8.26 17.39
C PHE A 131 -0.30 -7.04 16.67
N GLY A 132 -0.71 -6.84 15.42
CA GLY A 132 -0.41 -5.66 14.63
C GLY A 132 -1.68 -4.97 14.19
N TYR A 133 -1.57 -3.71 13.81
CA TYR A 133 -2.65 -2.93 13.19
C TYR A 133 -2.08 -2.08 12.04
N ASP A 134 -2.93 -1.83 11.06
CA ASP A 134 -2.64 -0.96 9.92
C ASP A 134 -3.91 -0.19 9.54
N LEU A 135 -3.77 1.13 9.36
CA LEU A 135 -4.82 2.02 8.86
C LEU A 135 -4.24 2.95 7.81
N GLY A 136 -4.61 2.75 6.56
CA GLY A 136 -4.21 3.58 5.43
C GLY A 136 -5.38 4.41 4.90
N ILE A 137 -5.18 5.72 4.72
CA ILE A 137 -6.18 6.64 4.19
C ILE A 137 -5.61 7.35 2.96
N GLU A 138 -6.33 7.29 1.83
CA GLU A 138 -6.00 7.99 0.58
C GLU A 138 -6.92 9.21 0.43
N VAL A 139 -6.31 10.40 0.22
CA VAL A 139 -7.05 11.66 0.05
C VAL A 139 -6.77 12.35 -1.31
N GLY A 140 -6.00 11.69 -2.18
CA GLY A 140 -5.56 12.25 -3.46
C GLY A 140 -6.66 12.50 -4.49
N SER A 141 -7.81 11.85 -4.36
CA SER A 141 -8.96 11.98 -5.27
C SER A 141 -9.91 13.13 -4.91
N GLY A 142 -9.68 13.80 -3.78
CA GLY A 142 -10.58 14.83 -3.23
C GLY A 142 -11.61 14.29 -2.23
N GLU A 143 -11.69 12.98 -2.07
CA GLU A 143 -12.46 12.28 -1.04
C GLU A 143 -11.49 11.44 -0.21
N ALA A 144 -11.81 11.23 1.06
CA ALA A 144 -11.04 10.35 1.93
C ALA A 144 -11.54 8.91 1.74
N VAL A 145 -10.66 8.03 1.31
CA VAL A 145 -10.96 6.62 1.06
C VAL A 145 -10.12 5.77 2.00
N VAL A 146 -10.74 4.83 2.71
CA VAL A 146 -10.04 3.85 3.54
C VAL A 146 -9.39 2.81 2.62
N MET A 147 -8.06 2.76 2.63
CA MET A 147 -7.30 1.77 1.84
C MET A 147 -7.12 0.49 2.64
N ASP A 148 -6.34 0.55 3.69
CA ASP A 148 -6.09 -0.59 4.57
C ASP A 148 -6.70 -0.29 5.95
N ALA A 149 -7.36 -1.27 6.56
CA ALA A 149 -7.90 -1.20 7.92
C ALA A 149 -7.89 -2.60 8.51
N THR A 150 -6.77 -3.00 9.15
CA THR A 150 -6.56 -4.38 9.58
C THR A 150 -6.10 -4.49 11.02
N ILE A 151 -6.48 -5.61 11.62
CA ILE A 151 -5.82 -6.18 12.79
C ILE A 151 -5.19 -7.50 12.37
N SER A 152 -3.95 -7.73 12.77
CA SER A 152 -3.21 -8.96 12.49
C SER A 152 -2.72 -9.63 13.77
N HIS A 153 -2.47 -10.94 13.69
CA HIS A 153 -1.81 -11.71 14.75
C HIS A 153 -0.78 -12.64 14.14
N ARG A 154 0.46 -12.54 14.61
CA ARG A 154 1.58 -13.38 14.15
C ARG A 154 1.74 -14.60 15.05
N SER A 155 1.73 -15.79 14.46
CA SER A 155 2.00 -17.06 15.13
C SER A 155 3.05 -17.85 14.33
N GLY A 156 4.30 -17.79 14.76
CA GLY A 156 5.42 -18.34 14.01
C GLY A 156 5.52 -17.74 12.60
N PRO A 157 5.58 -18.56 11.52
CA PRO A 157 5.68 -18.07 10.14
C PRO A 157 4.33 -17.61 9.56
N VAL A 158 3.22 -17.79 10.29
CA VAL A 158 1.88 -17.46 9.83
C VAL A 158 1.43 -16.13 10.42
N THR A 159 0.88 -15.26 9.58
CA THR A 159 0.18 -14.05 9.99
C THR A 159 -1.29 -14.18 9.62
N PHE A 160 -2.17 -14.12 10.60
CA PHE A 160 -3.61 -14.01 10.40
C PHE A 160 -4.00 -12.55 10.36
N MET A 161 -4.96 -12.19 9.48
CA MET A 161 -5.43 -10.82 9.32
C MET A 161 -6.95 -10.80 9.27
N VAL A 162 -7.54 -9.73 9.82
CA VAL A 162 -8.97 -9.43 9.74
C VAL A 162 -9.11 -7.95 9.42
N GLY A 163 -10.00 -7.63 8.49
CA GLY A 163 -10.26 -6.26 8.06
C GLY A 163 -10.06 -6.07 6.56
N GLN A 164 -9.97 -4.81 6.12
CA GLN A 164 -9.78 -4.47 4.71
C GLN A 164 -8.31 -4.46 4.33
N HIS A 165 -7.95 -5.25 3.33
CA HIS A 165 -6.61 -5.25 2.72
C HIS A 165 -6.65 -5.73 1.26
N ASN A 166 -5.51 -5.70 0.56
CA ASN A 166 -5.41 -6.25 -0.79
C ASN A 166 -5.79 -7.73 -0.81
N THR A 167 -6.55 -8.11 -1.82
CA THR A 167 -6.77 -9.52 -2.22
C THR A 167 -5.49 -10.11 -2.83
N PHE A 168 -5.39 -11.46 -2.88
CA PHE A 168 -4.14 -12.15 -3.22
C PHE A 168 -4.11 -12.64 -4.68
N GLN A 169 -4.16 -11.73 -5.65
CA GLN A 169 -4.36 -12.11 -7.04
C GLN A 169 -3.12 -11.97 -7.94
N SER A 170 -2.18 -11.06 -7.66
CA SER A 170 -1.09 -10.71 -8.58
C SER A 170 0.14 -10.21 -7.82
N MET A 171 1.33 -10.56 -8.29
CA MET A 171 2.58 -10.01 -7.78
C MET A 171 2.67 -8.50 -8.03
N GLU A 172 2.27 -8.03 -9.22
CA GLU A 172 2.29 -6.61 -9.59
C GLU A 172 1.33 -5.78 -8.72
N GLU A 173 0.11 -6.30 -8.44
CA GLU A 173 -0.84 -5.61 -7.56
C GLU A 173 -0.36 -5.58 -6.11
N LEU A 174 0.15 -6.68 -5.59
CA LEU A 174 0.67 -6.78 -4.22
C LEU A 174 1.99 -6.01 -4.03
N SER A 175 2.74 -5.74 -5.11
CA SER A 175 3.89 -4.83 -5.06
C SER A 175 3.42 -3.41 -4.81
N SER A 176 4.02 -2.75 -3.81
CA SER A 176 3.68 -1.34 -3.55
C SER A 176 3.91 -0.49 -4.79
N SER A 177 3.00 0.44 -5.07
CA SER A 177 3.15 1.40 -6.17
C SER A 177 4.40 2.30 -6.05
N LEU A 178 5.06 2.31 -4.89
CA LEU A 178 6.38 2.95 -4.71
C LEU A 178 7.51 2.13 -5.34
N HIS A 179 7.26 0.87 -5.67
CA HIS A 179 8.27 -0.10 -6.10
C HIS A 179 8.05 -0.63 -7.52
N THR A 180 7.04 -0.18 -8.24
CA THR A 180 6.78 -0.57 -9.64
C THR A 180 7.84 0.01 -10.58
N SER A 181 8.03 -0.57 -11.75
CA SER A 181 8.95 -0.05 -12.79
C SER A 181 8.34 1.04 -13.65
N PHE A 182 7.03 1.17 -13.63
CA PHE A 182 6.23 2.16 -14.35
C PHE A 182 5.37 2.96 -13.37
N ILE A 183 4.87 4.11 -13.79
CA ILE A 183 4.01 4.96 -12.95
C ILE A 183 2.66 4.31 -12.67
N GLU A 184 2.16 3.48 -13.60
CA GLU A 184 0.97 2.63 -13.41
C GLU A 184 1.35 1.15 -13.56
N ARG A 185 0.54 0.29 -12.96
CA ARG A 185 0.67 -1.15 -13.06
C ARG A 185 0.26 -1.68 -14.42
N ALA A 186 0.43 -2.97 -14.64
CA ALA A 186 -0.03 -3.64 -15.85
C ALA A 186 -1.54 -3.50 -16.05
N ALA A 187 -1.99 -3.43 -17.30
CA ALA A 187 -3.36 -3.08 -17.68
C ALA A 187 -4.41 -3.98 -17.02
N PHE A 188 -4.15 -5.27 -16.90
CA PHE A 188 -5.10 -6.23 -16.33
C PHE A 188 -5.42 -5.95 -14.85
N THR A 189 -4.50 -5.37 -14.07
CA THR A 189 -4.75 -5.07 -12.65
C THR A 189 -5.79 -3.95 -12.47
N ASP A 190 -5.78 -2.94 -13.34
CA ASP A 190 -6.81 -1.88 -13.37
C ASP A 190 -8.10 -2.38 -14.04
N ALA A 191 -7.98 -3.20 -15.10
CA ALA A 191 -9.12 -3.69 -15.88
C ALA A 191 -9.98 -4.65 -15.06
N PHE A 192 -9.41 -5.62 -14.39
CA PHE A 192 -10.13 -6.63 -13.59
C PHE A 192 -10.36 -6.20 -12.13
N VAL A 193 -10.14 -4.91 -11.85
CA VAL A 193 -10.50 -4.25 -10.57
C VAL A 193 -9.93 -5.01 -9.36
N PHE A 194 -8.61 -5.27 -9.38
CA PHE A 194 -7.94 -5.82 -8.20
C PHE A 194 -7.96 -4.78 -7.08
N GLU A 195 -8.90 -4.94 -6.19
CA GLU A 195 -9.17 -3.98 -5.13
C GLU A 195 -8.97 -4.57 -3.73
N ARG A 196 -9.01 -3.70 -2.75
CA ARG A 196 -9.05 -4.08 -1.34
C ARG A 196 -10.45 -4.50 -0.97
N ARG A 197 -10.54 -5.60 -0.19
CA ARG A 197 -11.80 -6.15 0.29
C ARG A 197 -11.72 -6.43 1.80
N VAL A 198 -12.84 -6.37 2.46
CA VAL A 198 -12.96 -6.75 3.88
C VAL A 198 -13.01 -8.27 3.96
N GLY A 199 -12.16 -8.85 4.84
CA GLY A 199 -12.13 -10.31 4.96
C GLY A 199 -11.32 -10.82 6.12
N VAL A 200 -11.13 -12.13 6.12
CA VAL A 200 -10.25 -12.86 7.01
C VAL A 200 -9.25 -13.64 6.17
N SER A 201 -7.98 -13.55 6.52
CA SER A 201 -6.92 -14.16 5.72
C SER A 201 -5.78 -14.70 6.56
N ALA A 202 -4.98 -15.57 5.93
CA ALA A 202 -3.74 -16.08 6.49
C ALA A 202 -2.63 -15.99 5.44
N GLN A 203 -1.44 -15.64 5.89
CA GLN A 203 -0.25 -15.53 5.06
C GLN A 203 0.90 -16.29 5.72
N TYR A 204 1.58 -17.12 4.95
CA TYR A 204 2.75 -17.88 5.35
C TYR A 204 3.97 -17.43 4.53
N PHE A 205 5.05 -17.11 5.24
CA PHE A 205 6.30 -16.66 4.65
C PHE A 205 7.47 -17.35 5.36
N GLU A 206 7.87 -18.50 4.88
CA GLU A 206 9.02 -19.22 5.44
C GLU A 206 9.79 -19.94 4.31
N ASP A 207 11.09 -20.05 4.46
CA ASP A 207 12.00 -20.57 3.46
C ASP A 207 11.82 -19.88 2.11
N ASP A 208 11.61 -20.65 1.05
CA ASP A 208 11.39 -20.17 -0.31
C ASP A 208 9.89 -20.12 -0.69
N PHE A 209 8.99 -20.35 0.25
CA PHE A 209 7.56 -20.42 -0.02
C PHE A 209 6.79 -19.19 0.50
N VAL A 210 5.87 -18.76 -0.34
CA VAL A 210 4.83 -17.78 -0.01
C VAL A 210 3.49 -18.43 -0.25
N VAL A 211 2.64 -18.51 0.78
CA VAL A 211 1.25 -18.96 0.66
C VAL A 211 0.35 -17.92 1.29
N GLN A 212 -0.60 -17.42 0.52
CA GLN A 212 -1.55 -16.40 0.97
C GLN A 212 -2.95 -16.84 0.57
N GLY A 213 -3.90 -16.77 1.50
CA GLY A 213 -5.28 -17.13 1.21
C GLY A 213 -6.25 -16.45 2.16
N GLY A 214 -7.46 -16.20 1.70
CA GLY A 214 -8.46 -15.51 2.48
C GLY A 214 -9.87 -15.66 1.92
N LEU A 215 -10.83 -15.32 2.75
CA LEU A 215 -12.23 -15.17 2.40
C LEU A 215 -12.61 -13.70 2.55
N PHE A 216 -13.27 -13.17 1.56
CA PHE A 216 -13.51 -11.75 1.41
C PHE A 216 -14.98 -11.49 1.08
N THR A 217 -15.46 -10.33 1.47
CA THR A 217 -16.67 -9.69 0.95
C THR A 217 -16.26 -8.47 0.11
N ASP A 218 -17.06 -7.44 0.06
CA ASP A 218 -16.77 -6.21 -0.68
C ASP A 218 -15.78 -5.30 0.00
N ASN A 219 -15.46 -4.20 -0.67
CA ASN A 219 -14.77 -3.06 -0.07
C ASN A 219 -15.62 -2.46 1.07
N ILE A 220 -14.99 -1.88 2.08
CA ILE A 220 -15.66 -1.27 3.24
C ILE A 220 -16.70 -0.20 2.87
N GLU A 221 -16.55 0.44 1.71
CA GLU A 221 -17.47 1.45 1.19
C GLU A 221 -18.65 0.85 0.39
N ALA A 222 -18.65 -0.45 0.16
CA ALA A 222 -19.62 -1.16 -0.68
C ALA A 222 -20.15 -2.45 -0.02
N LEU A 223 -20.12 -2.56 1.30
CA LEU A 223 -20.52 -3.76 2.06
C LEU A 223 -22.01 -4.14 1.91
N ASP A 224 -22.83 -3.26 1.37
CA ASP A 224 -24.24 -3.50 1.05
C ASP A 224 -24.42 -4.32 -0.24
N ASN A 225 -23.38 -4.48 -1.08
CA ASN A 225 -23.42 -5.35 -2.27
C ASN A 225 -23.52 -6.84 -1.92
N ARG A 226 -22.95 -7.27 -0.78
CA ARG A 226 -22.98 -8.64 -0.26
C ARG A 226 -22.28 -9.68 -1.14
N ASN A 227 -21.29 -9.27 -1.94
CA ASN A 227 -20.48 -10.23 -2.68
C ASN A 227 -19.63 -11.05 -1.70
N GLU A 228 -19.44 -12.32 -2.00
CA GLU A 228 -18.64 -13.23 -1.20
C GLU A 228 -17.63 -13.96 -2.08
N GLY A 229 -16.41 -14.13 -1.59
CA GLY A 229 -15.40 -14.78 -2.39
C GLY A 229 -14.16 -15.20 -1.61
N GLY A 230 -13.18 -15.67 -2.34
CA GLY A 230 -11.93 -16.09 -1.74
C GLY A 230 -10.77 -16.12 -2.72
N ASP A 231 -9.56 -15.99 -2.17
CA ASP A 231 -8.32 -15.99 -2.91
C ASP A 231 -7.36 -17.03 -2.35
N LEU A 232 -6.57 -17.58 -3.25
CA LEU A 232 -5.38 -18.36 -2.92
C LEU A 232 -4.24 -17.97 -3.86
N ARG A 233 -3.09 -17.58 -3.32
CA ARG A 233 -1.85 -17.36 -4.06
C ARG A 233 -0.72 -18.19 -3.47
N ILE A 234 0.04 -18.85 -4.32
CA ILE A 234 1.21 -19.63 -3.94
C ILE A 234 2.37 -19.20 -4.83
N ALA A 235 3.54 -18.91 -4.22
CA ALA A 235 4.75 -18.63 -4.95
C ALA A 235 5.94 -19.38 -4.33
N TYR A 236 6.83 -19.84 -5.22
CA TYR A 236 8.14 -20.41 -4.88
C TYR A 236 9.22 -19.41 -5.28
N THR A 237 10.05 -19.01 -4.32
CA THR A 237 10.92 -17.84 -4.42
C THR A 237 12.37 -18.12 -4.06
N PRO A 238 13.01 -19.16 -4.64
CA PRO A 238 14.34 -19.61 -4.26
C PRO A 238 15.44 -18.62 -4.65
N LYS A 239 16.52 -18.66 -3.86
CA LYS A 239 17.76 -17.96 -4.18
C LYS A 239 18.81 -18.94 -4.71
N ALA A 240 19.33 -18.65 -5.90
CA ALA A 240 20.46 -19.39 -6.49
C ALA A 240 21.69 -18.46 -6.53
N GLY A 241 22.52 -18.49 -5.50
CA GLY A 241 23.60 -17.53 -5.32
C GLY A 241 23.07 -16.09 -5.16
N ASN A 242 23.46 -15.19 -6.06
CA ASN A 242 22.98 -13.80 -6.07
C ASN A 242 21.70 -13.59 -6.90
N THR A 243 21.16 -14.64 -7.48
CA THR A 243 19.94 -14.60 -8.28
C THR A 243 18.72 -14.88 -7.41
N GLN A 244 17.76 -13.98 -7.40
CA GLN A 244 16.42 -14.24 -6.85
C GLN A 244 15.54 -14.73 -7.98
N LEU A 245 14.89 -15.87 -7.78
CA LEU A 245 13.86 -16.39 -8.68
C LEU A 245 12.49 -16.29 -8.02
N HIS A 246 11.46 -16.28 -8.84
CA HIS A 246 10.07 -16.27 -8.44
C HIS A 246 9.23 -16.99 -9.49
N VAL A 247 8.41 -17.93 -9.08
CA VAL A 247 7.36 -18.56 -9.88
C VAL A 247 6.15 -18.76 -8.97
N GLY A 248 4.99 -18.34 -9.43
CA GLY A 248 3.78 -18.46 -8.64
C GLY A 248 2.51 -18.42 -9.47
N GLY A 249 1.40 -18.44 -8.79
CA GLY A 249 0.08 -18.30 -9.37
C GLY A 249 -0.99 -18.08 -8.32
N SER A 250 -2.15 -17.67 -8.78
CA SER A 250 -3.29 -17.35 -7.92
C SER A 250 -4.60 -17.85 -8.51
N VAL A 251 -5.56 -18.07 -7.64
CA VAL A 251 -6.96 -18.34 -8.00
C VAL A 251 -7.82 -17.38 -7.17
N HIS A 252 -8.77 -16.77 -7.82
CA HIS A 252 -9.77 -15.88 -7.25
C HIS A 252 -11.17 -16.36 -7.63
N TYR A 253 -12.11 -16.25 -6.72
CA TYR A 253 -13.53 -16.48 -6.97
C TYR A 253 -14.36 -15.44 -6.22
N THR A 254 -15.38 -14.89 -6.87
CA THR A 254 -16.39 -14.04 -6.23
C THR A 254 -17.78 -14.42 -6.75
N ASP A 255 -18.67 -14.75 -5.82
CA ASP A 255 -20.11 -14.81 -6.05
C ASP A 255 -20.67 -13.38 -5.98
N LEU A 256 -21.28 -12.93 -7.04
CA LEU A 256 -21.87 -11.60 -7.14
C LEU A 256 -23.35 -11.73 -6.76
N ASP A 257 -23.69 -11.36 -5.53
CA ASP A 257 -25.09 -11.41 -5.08
C ASP A 257 -25.94 -10.50 -6.00
N GLY A 258 -26.82 -11.08 -6.80
CA GLY A 258 -27.60 -10.51 -7.91
C GLY A 258 -28.17 -9.08 -7.74
N LEU A 259 -27.78 -8.36 -6.73
CA LEU A 259 -27.98 -6.93 -6.55
C LEU A 259 -26.95 -6.07 -7.32
N THR A 260 -25.82 -6.65 -7.71
CA THR A 260 -24.78 -6.01 -8.54
C THR A 260 -24.82 -6.54 -9.97
N GLU A 261 -25.91 -6.32 -10.66
CA GLU A 261 -26.06 -6.68 -12.09
C GLU A 261 -25.05 -5.97 -13.01
N ASN A 262 -24.05 -5.26 -12.48
CA ASN A 262 -23.32 -4.24 -13.21
C ASN A 262 -21.81 -4.41 -13.06
N LEU A 263 -21.26 -5.47 -13.62
CA LEU A 263 -19.83 -5.63 -13.78
C LEU A 263 -19.32 -4.80 -14.97
N ARG A 264 -18.13 -4.23 -14.85
CA ARG A 264 -17.48 -3.47 -15.92
C ARG A 264 -15.98 -3.61 -15.82
N TYR A 265 -15.37 -4.09 -16.89
CA TYR A 265 -13.93 -4.10 -17.03
C TYR A 265 -13.48 -2.97 -17.96
N SER A 266 -12.49 -2.20 -17.51
CA SER A 266 -12.04 -1.07 -18.30
C SER A 266 -10.63 -0.63 -17.93
N GLN A 267 -9.85 -0.14 -18.91
CA GLN A 267 -8.47 0.25 -18.74
C GLN A 267 -8.23 1.70 -19.12
N ARG A 268 -7.47 2.40 -18.31
CA ARG A 268 -6.89 3.73 -18.59
C ARG A 268 -5.62 3.60 -19.39
N PRO A 269 -5.20 4.64 -20.16
CA PRO A 269 -3.99 4.58 -20.98
C PRO A 269 -2.70 4.73 -20.13
N LEU A 270 -2.51 3.91 -19.10
CA LEU A 270 -1.36 3.90 -18.17
C LEU A 270 -0.93 5.30 -17.63
N ALA A 271 -1.84 6.25 -17.65
CA ALA A 271 -1.71 7.57 -17.05
C ALA A 271 -3.04 7.95 -16.42
N ARG A 272 -3.05 8.34 -15.16
CA ARG A 272 -4.31 8.54 -14.43
C ARG A 272 -4.91 9.94 -14.48
N PRO A 273 -4.18 11.03 -14.71
CA PRO A 273 -4.81 12.33 -14.83
C PRO A 273 -5.99 12.36 -15.82
N PRO A 274 -5.93 11.75 -17.02
CA PRO A 274 -7.11 11.62 -17.87
C PRO A 274 -8.06 10.53 -17.36
N ARG A 275 -9.37 10.79 -17.42
CA ARG A 275 -10.42 9.84 -17.02
C ARG A 275 -10.85 8.91 -18.15
N THR A 276 -10.27 9.03 -19.32
CA THR A 276 -10.62 8.30 -20.52
C THR A 276 -10.30 6.81 -20.39
N ARG A 277 -11.21 5.97 -20.86
CA ARG A 277 -11.06 4.53 -21.07
C ARG A 277 -11.01 4.26 -22.55
N PHE A 278 -9.94 3.65 -23.05
CA PHE A 278 -9.83 3.24 -24.45
C PHE A 278 -10.32 1.81 -24.65
N VAL A 279 -10.15 0.98 -23.65
CA VAL A 279 -10.66 -0.40 -23.60
C VAL A 279 -11.67 -0.49 -22.46
N ASP A 280 -12.91 -0.92 -22.77
CA ASP A 280 -14.05 -0.81 -21.87
C ASP A 280 -15.19 -1.71 -22.32
N THR A 281 -15.57 -2.70 -21.52
CA THR A 281 -16.70 -3.60 -21.80
C THR A 281 -18.05 -2.89 -21.78
N GLY A 282 -18.13 -1.68 -21.19
CA GLY A 282 -19.39 -1.17 -20.69
C GLY A 282 -19.86 -2.00 -19.48
N VAL A 283 -21.05 -1.69 -19.03
CA VAL A 283 -21.70 -2.41 -17.93
C VAL A 283 -22.43 -3.63 -18.46
N PHE A 284 -22.26 -4.79 -17.84
CA PHE A 284 -22.94 -6.04 -18.17
C PHE A 284 -23.29 -6.84 -16.91
N SER A 285 -24.29 -7.71 -17.00
CA SER A 285 -24.69 -8.56 -15.88
C SER A 285 -23.73 -9.73 -15.70
N ALA A 286 -23.48 -10.10 -14.46
CA ALA A 286 -22.63 -11.22 -14.06
C ALA A 286 -23.19 -11.86 -12.78
N ASP A 287 -23.04 -13.17 -12.66
CA ASP A 287 -23.43 -13.96 -11.50
C ASP A 287 -22.21 -14.30 -10.64
N SER A 288 -21.07 -14.62 -11.27
CA SER A 288 -19.83 -14.88 -10.58
C SER A 288 -18.59 -14.53 -11.43
N GLU A 289 -17.47 -14.38 -10.76
CA GLU A 289 -16.16 -14.18 -11.36
C GLU A 289 -15.18 -15.26 -10.88
N THR A 290 -14.37 -15.80 -11.81
CA THR A 290 -13.25 -16.68 -11.49
C THR A 290 -12.00 -16.19 -12.19
N GLY A 291 -11.00 -15.78 -11.40
CA GLY A 291 -9.69 -15.34 -11.88
C GLY A 291 -8.63 -16.42 -11.69
N ILE A 292 -7.76 -16.61 -12.70
CA ILE A 292 -6.58 -17.48 -12.60
C ILE A 292 -5.36 -16.68 -13.04
N GLY A 293 -4.36 -16.56 -12.16
CA GLY A 293 -3.11 -15.86 -12.40
C GLY A 293 -1.91 -16.80 -12.45
N ALA A 294 -0.97 -16.49 -13.35
CA ALA A 294 0.38 -17.07 -13.37
C ALA A 294 1.41 -15.95 -13.32
N GLU A 295 2.47 -16.11 -12.54
CA GLU A 295 3.48 -15.07 -12.30
C GLU A 295 4.89 -15.65 -12.30
N ALA A 296 5.84 -14.90 -12.84
CA ALA A 296 7.25 -15.26 -12.82
C ALA A 296 8.14 -14.01 -12.79
N ALA A 297 9.24 -14.07 -12.02
CA ALA A 297 10.25 -13.04 -12.03
C ALA A 297 11.64 -13.59 -11.73
N ALA A 298 12.67 -12.87 -12.17
CA ALA A 298 14.05 -13.16 -11.81
C ALA A 298 14.87 -11.87 -11.68
N ILE A 299 15.79 -11.83 -10.69
CA ILE A 299 16.69 -10.70 -10.46
C ILE A 299 18.13 -11.22 -10.51
N PHE A 300 18.91 -10.74 -11.51
CA PHE A 300 20.29 -11.11 -11.77
C PHE A 300 21.21 -9.90 -11.58
N GLY A 301 21.58 -9.60 -10.35
CA GLY A 301 22.35 -8.40 -10.07
C GLY A 301 21.59 -7.12 -10.48
N ARG A 302 22.07 -6.42 -11.51
CA ARG A 302 21.46 -5.17 -12.03
C ARG A 302 20.29 -5.40 -13.00
N LEU A 303 20.14 -6.62 -13.51
CA LEU A 303 19.05 -6.99 -14.43
C LEU A 303 17.91 -7.62 -13.65
N HIS A 304 16.67 -7.29 -14.02
CA HIS A 304 15.49 -8.05 -13.61
C HIS A 304 14.57 -8.28 -14.81
N VAL A 305 13.80 -9.35 -14.71
CA VAL A 305 12.70 -9.68 -15.61
C VAL A 305 11.48 -10.04 -14.78
N ALA A 306 10.30 -9.71 -15.25
CA ALA A 306 9.04 -10.12 -14.65
C ALA A 306 7.97 -10.27 -15.71
N GLY A 307 6.95 -11.07 -15.42
CA GLY A 307 5.77 -11.20 -16.25
C GLY A 307 4.66 -11.92 -15.51
N GLU A 308 3.45 -11.54 -15.85
CA GLU A 308 2.23 -12.18 -15.35
C GLU A 308 1.23 -12.37 -16.49
N ALA A 309 0.39 -13.38 -16.36
CA ALA A 309 -0.73 -13.66 -17.23
C ALA A 309 -1.96 -13.95 -16.36
N PHE A 310 -3.10 -13.40 -16.72
CA PHE A 310 -4.32 -13.51 -15.95
C PHE A 310 -5.52 -13.76 -16.86
N TRP A 311 -6.32 -14.74 -16.50
CA TRP A 311 -7.59 -15.11 -17.15
C TRP A 311 -8.73 -14.79 -16.19
N GLN A 312 -9.71 -14.03 -16.67
CA GLN A 312 -10.89 -13.63 -15.90
C GLN A 312 -12.12 -14.20 -16.57
N HIS A 313 -12.66 -15.26 -16.02
CA HIS A 313 -13.90 -15.89 -16.45
C HIS A 313 -15.09 -15.31 -15.69
N VAL A 314 -16.21 -15.08 -16.40
CA VAL A 314 -17.43 -14.54 -15.81
C VAL A 314 -18.61 -15.46 -16.17
N GLU A 315 -19.32 -15.94 -15.17
CA GLU A 315 -20.59 -16.66 -15.38
C GLU A 315 -21.76 -15.66 -15.46
N ARG A 316 -22.71 -15.94 -16.36
CA ARG A 316 -23.82 -15.03 -16.67
C ARG A 316 -25.10 -15.80 -16.94
N THR A 317 -26.19 -15.48 -16.21
CA THR A 317 -27.52 -16.02 -16.54
C THR A 317 -28.02 -15.45 -17.86
N ASP A 318 -28.54 -16.31 -18.72
CA ASP A 318 -29.16 -15.99 -20.02
C ASP A 318 -28.23 -15.43 -21.12
N PHE A 319 -26.89 -15.39 -20.87
CA PHE A 319 -25.90 -14.94 -21.85
C PHE A 319 -24.72 -15.95 -21.91
N ALA A 320 -23.83 -15.75 -22.88
CA ALA A 320 -22.63 -16.55 -22.97
C ALA A 320 -21.59 -16.07 -21.95
N ASP A 321 -20.83 -17.00 -21.38
CA ASP A 321 -19.84 -16.77 -20.36
C ASP A 321 -18.50 -16.35 -21.00
N PRO A 322 -18.05 -15.09 -20.87
CA PRO A 322 -16.79 -14.65 -21.43
C PRO A 322 -15.60 -15.04 -20.56
N THR A 323 -14.44 -15.19 -21.19
CA THR A 323 -13.14 -15.31 -20.50
C THR A 323 -12.18 -14.28 -21.08
N PHE A 324 -11.96 -13.21 -20.34
CA PHE A 324 -11.04 -12.15 -20.71
C PHE A 324 -9.60 -12.52 -20.35
N PHE A 325 -8.65 -11.91 -21.04
CA PHE A 325 -7.24 -12.16 -20.82
C PHE A 325 -6.43 -10.86 -20.71
N GLY A 326 -5.47 -10.84 -19.79
CA GLY A 326 -4.47 -9.78 -19.69
C GLY A 326 -3.15 -10.30 -19.18
N GLY A 327 -2.08 -9.60 -19.53
CA GLY A 327 -0.75 -9.97 -19.05
C GLY A 327 0.34 -9.01 -19.50
N TYR A 328 1.51 -9.13 -18.89
CA TYR A 328 2.68 -8.33 -19.28
C TYR A 328 3.97 -9.12 -19.20
N ALA A 329 4.97 -8.62 -19.90
CA ALA A 329 6.37 -9.00 -19.76
C ALA A 329 7.24 -7.75 -19.64
N GLU A 330 8.14 -7.75 -18.67
CA GLU A 330 9.00 -6.62 -18.35
C GLU A 330 10.46 -7.05 -18.23
N ILE A 331 11.35 -6.18 -18.69
CA ILE A 331 12.78 -6.26 -18.45
C ILE A 331 13.29 -4.90 -17.96
N GLY A 332 14.10 -4.90 -16.92
CA GLY A 332 14.69 -3.66 -16.38
C GLY A 332 16.14 -3.85 -16.00
N TYR A 333 16.90 -2.77 -16.15
CA TYR A 333 18.35 -2.74 -15.90
C TYR A 333 18.75 -1.47 -15.14
N PHE A 334 19.50 -1.64 -14.06
CA PHE A 334 20.09 -0.51 -13.33
C PHE A 334 21.34 -0.02 -14.05
N LEU A 335 21.31 1.25 -14.46
CA LEU A 335 22.42 1.91 -15.12
C LEU A 335 23.55 2.26 -14.14
N THR A 336 23.19 2.48 -12.88
CA THR A 336 24.12 2.80 -11.77
C THR A 336 24.71 1.52 -11.16
N PRO A 337 26.03 1.51 -10.88
CA PRO A 337 26.71 0.36 -10.30
C PRO A 337 26.28 0.10 -8.86
N GLY A 338 26.12 -1.18 -8.50
CA GLY A 338 25.78 -1.60 -7.14
C GLY A 338 24.27 -1.70 -6.87
N ASP A 339 23.46 -1.03 -7.69
CA ASP A 339 22.00 -1.04 -7.52
C ASP A 339 21.35 -2.31 -8.09
N ARG A 340 20.27 -2.70 -7.46
CA ARG A 340 19.48 -3.87 -7.85
C ARG A 340 18.02 -3.71 -7.44
N ARG A 341 17.15 -4.50 -8.05
CA ARG A 341 15.74 -4.58 -7.68
C ARG A 341 15.59 -5.14 -6.27
N GLY A 342 14.80 -4.46 -5.42
CA GLY A 342 14.40 -4.99 -4.12
C GLY A 342 13.37 -6.12 -4.29
N TYR A 343 13.42 -7.11 -3.40
CA TYR A 343 12.47 -8.23 -3.39
C TYR A 343 12.32 -8.79 -1.97
N LYS A 344 11.07 -8.99 -1.53
CA LYS A 344 10.76 -9.52 -0.21
C LYS A 344 9.36 -10.15 -0.21
N LYS A 345 9.19 -11.28 0.44
CA LYS A 345 7.87 -11.92 0.65
C LYS A 345 7.04 -12.10 -0.63
N GLY A 346 7.68 -12.48 -1.72
CA GLY A 346 6.99 -12.78 -2.98
C GLY A 346 6.57 -11.56 -3.81
N VAL A 347 7.11 -10.37 -3.54
CA VAL A 347 6.82 -9.13 -4.28
C VAL A 347 8.07 -8.27 -4.46
N PHE A 348 8.03 -7.34 -5.40
CA PHE A 348 9.06 -6.32 -5.52
C PHE A 348 9.02 -5.34 -4.34
N GLU A 349 10.20 -4.95 -3.89
CA GLU A 349 10.40 -4.14 -2.71
C GLU A 349 11.20 -2.88 -3.04
N ARG A 350 11.34 -1.99 -2.07
CA ARG A 350 12.05 -0.72 -2.14
C ARG A 350 13.45 -0.87 -2.74
N ILE A 351 13.77 0.02 -3.66
CA ILE A 351 15.13 0.20 -4.16
C ILE A 351 15.87 1.05 -3.13
N ARG A 352 16.98 0.53 -2.61
CA ARG A 352 17.90 1.26 -1.75
C ARG A 352 19.14 1.57 -2.56
N PRO A 353 19.35 2.84 -2.97
CA PRO A 353 20.52 3.20 -3.78
C PRO A 353 21.82 2.85 -3.07
N ALA A 354 22.76 2.25 -3.80
CA ALA A 354 24.09 1.94 -3.28
C ALA A 354 24.91 3.21 -2.99
N ASN A 355 24.59 4.31 -3.67
CA ASN A 355 25.19 5.63 -3.47
C ASN A 355 24.11 6.70 -3.48
N PRO A 356 23.36 6.88 -2.37
CA PRO A 356 22.23 7.80 -2.32
C PRO A 356 22.65 9.27 -2.34
N LEU A 357 21.75 10.13 -2.81
CA LEU A 357 22.02 11.57 -3.00
C LEU A 357 22.36 12.28 -1.69
N ASN A 358 21.70 11.93 -0.59
CA ASN A 358 21.95 12.49 0.74
C ASN A 358 23.31 12.12 1.32
N GLU A 359 24.02 11.16 0.73
CA GLU A 359 25.41 10.77 1.08
C GLU A 359 26.43 11.20 0.02
N GLY A 360 26.04 12.11 -0.89
CA GLY A 360 26.91 12.66 -1.94
C GLY A 360 26.98 11.80 -3.20
N GLY A 361 26.12 10.77 -3.30
CA GLY A 361 25.98 9.94 -4.50
C GLY A 361 25.02 10.54 -5.53
N PHE A 362 24.65 9.74 -6.53
CA PHE A 362 23.69 10.12 -7.59
C PHE A 362 22.30 9.50 -7.35
N GLY A 363 22.21 8.45 -6.52
CA GLY A 363 21.04 7.61 -6.43
C GLY A 363 21.06 6.48 -7.45
N ALA A 364 19.98 5.71 -7.52
CA ALA A 364 19.81 4.61 -8.44
C ALA A 364 19.06 5.06 -9.70
N LEU A 365 19.58 4.70 -10.88
CA LEU A 365 18.95 4.96 -12.17
C LEU A 365 18.64 3.64 -12.86
N GLN A 366 17.37 3.43 -13.18
CA GLN A 366 16.85 2.18 -13.78
C GLN A 366 16.15 2.50 -15.10
N PHE A 367 16.45 1.72 -16.13
CA PHE A 367 15.73 1.72 -17.41
C PHE A 367 14.93 0.44 -17.54
N ASN A 368 13.67 0.55 -17.99
CA ASN A 368 12.77 -0.59 -18.14
C ASN A 368 12.07 -0.54 -19.49
N LEU A 369 11.76 -1.73 -19.99
CA LEU A 369 10.89 -1.96 -21.15
C LEU A 369 9.76 -2.91 -20.72
N ARG A 370 8.54 -2.66 -21.18
CA ARG A 370 7.37 -3.51 -20.93
C ARG A 370 6.57 -3.68 -22.22
N TYR A 371 6.12 -4.90 -22.46
CA TYR A 371 4.99 -5.21 -23.31
C TYR A 371 3.82 -5.60 -22.42
N ASP A 372 2.65 -5.04 -22.69
CA ASP A 372 1.43 -5.23 -21.90
C ASP A 372 0.27 -5.48 -22.87
N TYR A 373 -0.50 -6.52 -22.61
CA TYR A 373 -1.62 -6.95 -23.44
C TYR A 373 -2.87 -7.11 -22.60
N LEU A 374 -4.00 -6.64 -23.16
CA LEU A 374 -5.32 -6.81 -22.56
C LEU A 374 -6.34 -7.06 -23.68
N ASP A 375 -7.15 -8.11 -23.52
CA ASP A 375 -8.26 -8.44 -24.39
C ASP A 375 -9.56 -8.53 -23.58
N LEU A 376 -10.49 -7.61 -23.88
CA LEU A 376 -11.82 -7.54 -23.30
C LEU A 376 -12.90 -7.82 -24.35
N GLN A 377 -12.58 -8.64 -25.37
CA GLN A 377 -13.48 -9.02 -26.44
C GLN A 377 -13.79 -10.52 -26.39
N GLU A 378 -14.95 -10.89 -25.91
CA GLU A 378 -15.43 -12.27 -25.97
C GLU A 378 -16.94 -12.35 -25.90
N ALA A 379 -17.51 -13.38 -26.54
CA ALA A 379 -18.95 -13.62 -26.63
C ALA A 379 -19.68 -12.41 -27.27
N ASP A 380 -20.64 -11.82 -26.57
CA ASP A 380 -21.38 -10.64 -26.98
C ASP A 380 -20.75 -9.32 -26.51
N ILE A 381 -19.62 -9.40 -25.80
CA ILE A 381 -18.93 -8.24 -25.23
C ILE A 381 -17.81 -7.77 -26.16
N THR A 382 -17.81 -6.48 -26.48
CA THR A 382 -16.84 -5.84 -27.39
C THR A 382 -16.09 -4.73 -26.65
N GLY A 383 -15.36 -5.11 -25.57
CA GLY A 383 -14.63 -4.17 -24.74
C GLY A 383 -13.35 -3.61 -25.34
N GLY A 384 -12.88 -4.20 -26.43
CA GLY A 384 -11.65 -3.81 -27.13
C GLY A 384 -10.43 -4.61 -26.72
N GLU A 385 -9.38 -4.44 -27.52
CA GLU A 385 -8.06 -5.07 -27.34
C GLU A 385 -6.98 -3.98 -27.21
N GLN A 386 -6.01 -4.17 -26.33
CA GLN A 386 -4.88 -3.27 -26.12
C GLN A 386 -3.55 -4.00 -26.28
N ASN A 387 -2.69 -3.45 -27.12
CA ASN A 387 -1.26 -3.78 -27.18
C ASN A 387 -0.47 -2.55 -26.78
N LEU A 388 0.27 -2.61 -25.68
CA LEU A 388 1.03 -1.49 -25.16
C LEU A 388 2.52 -1.83 -25.11
N TYR A 389 3.33 -0.91 -25.62
CA TYR A 389 4.78 -0.95 -25.56
C TYR A 389 5.25 0.24 -24.72
N GLY A 390 5.84 -0.05 -23.57
CA GLY A 390 6.27 0.95 -22.60
C GLY A 390 7.78 1.00 -22.44
N ALA A 391 8.31 2.20 -22.26
CA ALA A 391 9.66 2.42 -21.77
C ALA A 391 9.63 3.39 -20.60
N SER A 392 10.41 3.13 -19.56
CA SER A 392 10.53 4.01 -18.41
C SER A 392 11.97 4.24 -18.00
N LEU A 393 12.23 5.43 -17.49
CA LEU A 393 13.48 5.78 -16.82
C LEU A 393 13.14 6.20 -15.40
N VAL A 394 13.57 5.40 -14.43
CA VAL A 394 13.27 5.62 -13.02
C VAL A 394 14.54 6.06 -12.31
N TRP A 395 14.49 7.24 -11.69
CA TRP A 395 15.53 7.75 -10.83
C TRP A 395 15.07 7.72 -9.38
N THR A 396 15.83 7.03 -8.54
CA THR A 396 15.59 6.90 -7.11
C THR A 396 16.75 7.57 -6.38
N PRO A 397 16.64 8.88 -6.06
CA PRO A 397 17.71 9.64 -5.41
C PRO A 397 18.09 9.11 -4.02
N THR A 398 17.06 8.74 -3.24
CA THR A 398 17.19 8.22 -1.88
C THR A 398 16.21 7.08 -1.67
N ASP A 399 16.25 6.42 -0.52
CA ASP A 399 15.31 5.36 -0.14
C ASP A 399 13.84 5.81 -0.13
N HIS A 400 13.61 7.13 -0.06
CA HIS A 400 12.28 7.71 0.12
C HIS A 400 11.82 8.61 -1.02
N THR A 401 12.63 8.79 -2.06
CA THR A 401 12.31 9.66 -3.20
C THR A 401 12.51 8.95 -4.53
N ARG A 402 11.63 9.20 -5.47
CA ARG A 402 11.66 8.61 -6.81
C ARG A 402 11.16 9.63 -7.85
#